data_ae2c1e6ae798b1fe36bd5d203b1523ed
#
_entry.id   ae2c1e6ae798b1fe36bd5d203b1523ed
#
_cell.length_a   1.000
_cell.length_b   1.000
_cell.length_c   1.000
_cell.angle_alpha   90.00
_cell.angle_beta   90.00
_cell.angle_gamma   90.00
#
_symmetry.space_group_name_H-M   'P 1'
#
loop_
_entity.id
_entity.type
_entity.pdbx_description
1 polymer ?
#
loop_
_entity_poly.entity_id
_entity_poly.type
_entity_poly.pdbx_seq_one_letter_code
_entity_poly.pdbx_strand_id
1 'polypeptide(L)'
;MYNAIHLYRLARWLYLHHIPFLPMMIQLFIFCVYGCRLSYKTKIGKGTFLSHGGLGVTVSPKSEIGEGCVLGFRCSIVGQPPYIRTPKIGNYVYISPGAVIQGPLIIGDHVIIAANSVVTKSVPDYAIVGGIPAKILGDSRDLDYDIFETKGWLDETKEFMTK
;
A
#
# COMPACT_ATOMS: atom_id res chain seq x y z
N MET A 1 1.54 -6.82 -16.99
CA MET A 1 1.30 -5.37 -16.80
C MET A 1 2.51 -4.76 -16.12
N TYR A 2 3.06 -3.68 -16.65
CA TYR A 2 4.22 -3.01 -16.05
C TYR A 2 3.81 -2.40 -14.70
N ASN A 3 4.63 -2.62 -13.66
CA ASN A 3 4.33 -2.19 -12.29
C ASN A 3 5.48 -1.35 -11.74
N ALA A 4 5.15 -0.19 -11.17
CA ALA A 4 6.11 0.74 -10.60
C ALA A 4 6.99 0.11 -9.49
N ILE A 5 6.51 -0.95 -8.83
CA ILE A 5 7.25 -1.64 -7.77
C ILE A 5 8.57 -2.24 -8.27
N HIS A 6 8.62 -2.72 -9.52
CA HIS A 6 9.85 -3.31 -10.08
C HIS A 6 10.92 -2.23 -10.27
N LEU A 7 10.52 -1.08 -10.83
CA LEU A 7 11.41 0.07 -11.00
C LEU A 7 11.85 0.63 -9.64
N TYR A 8 10.93 0.70 -8.67
CA TYR A 8 11.27 1.08 -7.30
C TYR A 8 12.32 0.14 -6.69
N ARG A 9 12.16 -1.19 -6.85
CA ARG A 9 13.14 -2.16 -6.33
C ARG A 9 14.52 -1.98 -6.95
N LEU A 10 14.58 -1.71 -8.25
CA LEU A 10 15.83 -1.37 -8.93
C LEU A 10 16.43 -0.08 -8.38
N ALA A 11 15.63 1.00 -8.26
CA ALA A 11 16.09 2.27 -7.73
C ALA A 11 16.63 2.14 -6.29
N ARG A 12 15.91 1.36 -5.46
CA ARG A 12 16.32 1.07 -4.09
C ARG A 12 17.62 0.27 -4.04
N TRP A 13 17.78 -0.76 -4.86
CA TRP A 13 19.01 -1.55 -4.95
C TRP A 13 20.19 -0.66 -5.32
N LEU A 14 20.07 0.18 -6.34
CA LEU A 14 21.09 1.15 -6.76
C LEU A 14 21.44 2.12 -5.62
N TYR A 15 20.45 2.59 -4.89
CA TYR A 15 20.67 3.46 -3.72
C TYR A 15 21.47 2.77 -2.61
N LEU A 16 21.14 1.52 -2.31
CA LEU A 16 21.84 0.74 -1.30
C LEU A 16 23.30 0.39 -1.69
N HIS A 17 23.59 0.37 -2.99
CA HIS A 17 24.95 0.20 -3.53
C HIS A 17 25.67 1.53 -3.79
N HIS A 18 25.16 2.64 -3.20
CA HIS A 18 25.75 3.97 -3.29
C HIS A 18 25.93 4.51 -4.72
N ILE A 19 25.12 4.05 -5.68
CA ILE A 19 25.15 4.58 -7.05
C ILE A 19 24.45 5.94 -7.07
N PRO A 20 25.16 7.04 -7.40
CA PRO A 20 24.58 8.37 -7.40
C PRO A 20 23.63 8.60 -8.60
N PHE A 21 22.73 9.55 -8.49
CA PHE A 21 21.84 10.10 -9.52
C PHE A 21 20.81 9.11 -10.10
N LEU A 22 21.18 7.90 -10.43
CA LEU A 22 20.32 6.92 -11.11
C LEU A 22 19.05 6.55 -10.32
N PRO A 23 19.10 6.35 -8.97
CA PRO A 23 17.87 6.14 -8.18
C PRO A 23 16.88 7.29 -8.29
N MET A 24 17.37 8.52 -8.33
CA MET A 24 16.55 9.72 -8.47
C MET A 24 15.92 9.80 -9.86
N MET A 25 16.65 9.48 -10.90
CA MET A 25 16.13 9.47 -12.28
C MET A 25 15.01 8.44 -12.44
N ILE A 26 15.20 7.23 -11.89
CA ILE A 26 14.17 6.19 -11.89
C ILE A 26 12.94 6.64 -11.09
N GLN A 27 13.12 7.25 -9.93
CA GLN A 27 12.01 7.79 -9.14
C GLN A 27 11.23 8.86 -9.92
N LEU A 28 11.91 9.76 -10.63
CA LEU A 28 11.28 10.76 -11.48
C LEU A 28 10.50 10.10 -12.63
N PHE A 29 11.07 9.10 -13.27
CA PHE A 29 10.39 8.32 -14.30
C PHE A 29 9.12 7.65 -13.76
N ILE A 30 9.18 7.01 -12.58
CA ILE A 30 8.01 6.43 -11.90
C ILE A 30 6.93 7.51 -11.69
N PHE A 31 7.31 8.68 -11.24
CA PHE A 31 6.38 9.78 -11.03
C PHE A 31 5.72 10.25 -12.33
N CYS A 32 6.48 10.43 -13.39
CA CYS A 32 5.97 10.92 -14.68
C CYS A 32 5.05 9.90 -15.37
N VAL A 33 5.38 8.61 -15.31
CA VAL A 33 4.64 7.56 -16.05
C VAL A 33 3.43 7.04 -15.27
N TYR A 34 3.56 6.87 -13.95
CA TYR A 34 2.52 6.25 -13.11
C TYR A 34 1.77 7.25 -12.22
N GLY A 35 2.19 8.52 -12.18
CA GLY A 35 1.72 9.47 -11.16
C GLY A 35 2.00 8.99 -9.74
N CYS A 36 2.96 8.08 -9.57
CA CYS A 36 3.25 7.39 -8.32
C CYS A 36 4.40 8.10 -7.60
N ARG A 37 4.13 8.60 -6.39
CA ARG A 37 5.17 9.21 -5.55
C ARG A 37 5.73 8.18 -4.57
N LEU A 38 6.68 7.40 -5.04
CA LEU A 38 7.34 6.33 -4.30
C LEU A 38 8.85 6.58 -4.24
N SER A 39 9.37 6.87 -3.04
CA SER A 39 10.79 7.15 -2.86
C SER A 39 11.62 5.88 -2.81
N TYR A 40 12.76 5.85 -3.47
CA TYR A 40 13.74 4.78 -3.34
C TYR A 40 14.29 4.63 -1.90
N LYS A 41 14.07 5.63 -1.02
CA LYS A 41 14.42 5.59 0.40
C LYS A 41 13.40 4.86 1.27
N THR A 42 12.14 4.76 0.83
CA THR A 42 11.08 4.04 1.54
C THR A 42 11.47 2.57 1.70
N LYS A 43 11.14 1.95 2.83
CA LYS A 43 11.33 0.52 3.04
C LYS A 43 10.03 -0.20 2.70
N ILE A 44 10.08 -1.14 1.75
CA ILE A 44 8.94 -1.97 1.35
C ILE A 44 9.39 -3.42 1.33
N GLY A 45 8.70 -4.26 2.10
CA GLY A 45 8.97 -5.68 2.24
C GLY A 45 8.76 -6.48 0.94
N LYS A 46 9.26 -7.72 0.94
CA LYS A 46 9.12 -8.65 -0.19
C LYS A 46 7.65 -9.01 -0.42
N GLY A 47 7.28 -9.35 -1.64
CA GLY A 47 5.90 -9.75 -1.96
C GLY A 47 4.89 -8.61 -1.99
N THR A 48 5.22 -7.42 -1.46
CA THR A 48 4.33 -6.26 -1.53
C THR A 48 4.13 -5.82 -2.97
N PHE A 49 2.88 -5.57 -3.33
CA PHE A 49 2.39 -5.32 -4.68
C PHE A 49 1.64 -4.00 -4.77
N LEU A 50 1.72 -3.32 -5.92
CA LEU A 50 0.93 -2.11 -6.21
C LEU A 50 -0.17 -2.46 -7.20
N SER A 51 -1.43 -2.30 -6.82
CA SER A 51 -2.53 -2.55 -7.76
C SER A 51 -2.51 -1.52 -8.91
N HIS A 52 -3.01 -1.95 -10.07
CA HIS A 52 -3.05 -1.10 -11.28
C HIS A 52 -1.71 -0.42 -11.63
N GLY A 53 -0.59 -1.15 -11.45
CA GLY A 53 0.75 -0.62 -11.76
C GLY A 53 1.28 0.42 -10.78
N GLY A 54 0.51 0.81 -9.75
CA GLY A 54 0.85 1.83 -8.77
C GLY A 54 0.29 3.21 -9.08
N LEU A 55 -0.71 3.31 -9.96
CA LEU A 55 -1.30 4.58 -10.37
C LEU A 55 -1.73 5.44 -9.17
N GLY A 56 -1.14 6.63 -9.05
CA GLY A 56 -1.47 7.63 -8.03
C GLY A 56 -1.12 7.25 -6.59
N VAL A 57 -0.40 6.15 -6.37
CA VAL A 57 0.05 5.75 -5.03
C VAL A 57 1.06 6.78 -4.50
N THR A 58 0.85 7.24 -3.27
CA THR A 58 1.76 8.18 -2.59
C THR A 58 2.25 7.60 -1.28
N VAL A 59 3.57 7.47 -1.13
CA VAL A 59 4.20 6.96 0.10
C VAL A 59 5.30 7.90 0.56
N SER A 60 5.22 8.34 1.82
CA SER A 60 6.26 9.15 2.44
C SER A 60 7.60 8.41 2.49
N PRO A 61 8.73 9.09 2.22
CA PRO A 61 10.05 8.46 2.18
C PRO A 61 10.49 7.76 3.46
N LYS A 62 9.94 8.19 4.61
CA LYS A 62 10.25 7.64 5.93
C LYS A 62 9.30 6.53 6.37
N SER A 63 8.23 6.26 5.63
CA SER A 63 7.29 5.18 5.94
C SER A 63 7.94 3.82 5.71
N GLU A 64 7.51 2.85 6.51
CA GLU A 64 7.91 1.46 6.41
C GLU A 64 6.67 0.63 6.08
N ILE A 65 6.79 -0.28 5.12
CA ILE A 65 5.72 -1.17 4.69
C ILE A 65 6.26 -2.59 4.74
N GLY A 66 5.52 -3.47 5.39
CA GLY A 66 5.88 -4.86 5.59
C GLY A 66 5.85 -5.70 4.30
N GLU A 67 5.89 -7.00 4.49
CA GLU A 67 5.88 -8.00 3.42
C GLU A 67 4.46 -8.35 3.00
N GLY A 68 4.28 -8.80 1.76
CA GLY A 68 3.01 -9.33 1.26
C GLY A 68 1.84 -8.35 1.22
N CYS A 69 2.08 -7.05 1.35
CA CYS A 69 1.01 -6.05 1.34
C CYS A 69 0.48 -5.77 -0.07
N VAL A 70 -0.77 -5.38 -0.15
CA VAL A 70 -1.39 -4.85 -1.37
C VAL A 70 -1.69 -3.37 -1.18
N LEU A 71 -1.13 -2.53 -2.05
CA LEU A 71 -1.40 -1.10 -2.07
C LEU A 71 -2.35 -0.77 -3.23
N GLY A 72 -3.58 -0.43 -2.89
CA GLY A 72 -4.60 -0.01 -3.84
C GLY A 72 -4.18 1.27 -4.60
N PHE A 73 -4.64 1.42 -5.83
CA PHE A 73 -4.37 2.64 -6.59
C PHE A 73 -4.90 3.89 -5.86
N ARG A 74 -4.20 5.02 -6.02
CA ARG A 74 -4.51 6.30 -5.34
C ARG A 74 -4.48 6.24 -3.81
N CYS A 75 -4.00 5.17 -3.18
CA CYS A 75 -3.82 5.19 -1.73
C CYS A 75 -2.67 6.13 -1.33
N SER A 76 -2.77 6.68 -0.13
CA SER A 76 -1.79 7.62 0.41
C SER A 76 -1.33 7.20 1.80
N ILE A 77 -0.01 7.02 1.99
CA ILE A 77 0.63 6.71 3.26
C ILE A 77 1.55 7.88 3.59
N VAL A 78 1.07 8.79 4.41
CA VAL A 78 1.69 10.11 4.57
C VAL A 78 1.86 10.52 6.04
N GLY A 79 2.86 11.35 6.29
CA GLY A 79 3.01 12.00 7.59
C GLY A 79 1.97 13.10 7.81
N GLN A 80 1.92 13.61 9.03
CA GLN A 80 1.05 14.73 9.43
C GLN A 80 1.86 15.75 10.21
N PRO A 81 1.98 16.99 9.75
CA PRO A 81 2.57 18.06 10.55
C PRO A 81 1.80 18.24 11.88
N PRO A 82 2.48 18.58 12.99
CA PRO A 82 3.92 18.85 13.11
C PRO A 82 4.80 17.61 13.36
N TYR A 83 4.26 16.39 13.23
CA TYR A 83 4.95 15.15 13.55
C TYR A 83 6.01 14.79 12.50
N ILE A 84 7.21 14.39 12.97
CA ILE A 84 8.31 13.93 12.11
C ILE A 84 8.12 12.46 11.70
N ARG A 85 7.40 11.69 12.53
CA ARG A 85 7.14 10.27 12.29
C ARG A 85 6.08 10.11 11.22
N THR A 86 6.21 9.05 10.43
CA THR A 86 5.28 8.65 9.37
C THR A 86 4.72 7.26 9.68
N PRO A 87 3.65 6.84 9.02
CA PRO A 87 3.04 5.55 9.26
C PRO A 87 4.03 4.39 9.10
N LYS A 88 3.85 3.36 9.93
CA LYS A 88 4.44 2.04 9.77
C LYS A 88 3.33 1.04 9.51
N ILE A 89 3.47 0.27 8.43
CA ILE A 89 2.50 -0.72 7.98
C ILE A 89 3.10 -2.10 8.24
N GLY A 90 2.35 -2.98 8.90
CA GLY A 90 2.71 -4.36 9.15
C GLY A 90 2.75 -5.23 7.89
N ASN A 91 2.72 -6.54 8.08
CA ASN A 91 2.77 -7.52 7.00
C ASN A 91 1.35 -7.90 6.56
N TYR A 92 1.21 -8.32 5.29
CA TYR A 92 -0.05 -8.81 4.74
C TYR A 92 -1.21 -7.83 4.97
N VAL A 93 -0.94 -6.54 4.81
CA VAL A 93 -1.96 -5.49 4.93
C VAL A 93 -2.55 -5.22 3.56
N TYR A 94 -3.87 -5.25 3.47
CA TYR A 94 -4.61 -4.87 2.27
C TYR A 94 -5.12 -3.44 2.38
N ILE A 95 -4.56 -2.54 1.59
CA ILE A 95 -4.98 -1.14 1.54
C ILE A 95 -5.79 -0.95 0.26
N SER A 96 -7.11 -0.79 0.42
CA SER A 96 -8.01 -0.62 -0.71
C SER A 96 -7.80 0.73 -1.45
N PRO A 97 -8.31 0.85 -2.68
CA PRO A 97 -8.16 2.07 -3.48
C PRO A 97 -8.63 3.33 -2.76
N GLY A 98 -7.88 4.42 -2.93
CA GLY A 98 -8.22 5.72 -2.39
C GLY A 98 -8.05 5.89 -0.88
N ALA A 99 -7.67 4.85 -0.14
CA ALA A 99 -7.49 4.94 1.31
C ALA A 99 -6.32 5.88 1.67
N VAL A 100 -6.50 6.66 2.73
CA VAL A 100 -5.51 7.59 3.27
C VAL A 100 -5.11 7.15 4.68
N ILE A 101 -3.82 6.93 4.88
CA ILE A 101 -3.22 6.61 6.19
C ILE A 101 -2.33 7.78 6.57
N GLN A 102 -2.72 8.53 7.60
CA GLN A 102 -2.08 9.80 7.91
C GLN A 102 -1.69 9.91 9.38
N GLY A 103 -0.43 10.22 9.63
CA GLY A 103 0.08 10.51 10.97
C GLY A 103 1.15 9.53 11.45
N PRO A 104 1.62 9.71 12.70
CA PRO A 104 2.63 8.85 13.32
C PRO A 104 1.97 7.60 13.93
N LEU A 105 1.40 6.74 13.09
CA LEU A 105 0.60 5.59 13.52
C LEU A 105 1.17 4.25 13.02
N ILE A 106 0.71 3.19 13.62
CA ILE A 106 1.09 1.81 13.31
C ILE A 106 -0.17 1.07 12.85
N ILE A 107 -0.07 0.44 11.69
CA ILE A 107 -1.05 -0.54 11.20
C ILE A 107 -0.46 -1.92 11.48
N GLY A 108 -1.20 -2.76 12.18
CA GLY A 108 -0.81 -4.12 12.51
C GLY A 108 -0.75 -5.05 11.30
N ASP A 109 -0.47 -6.32 11.56
CA ASP A 109 -0.42 -7.35 10.53
C ASP A 109 -1.84 -7.80 10.12
N HIS A 110 -2.00 -8.25 8.88
CA HIS A 110 -3.26 -8.80 8.34
C HIS A 110 -4.46 -7.83 8.41
N VAL A 111 -4.19 -6.52 8.44
CA VAL A 111 -5.22 -5.49 8.47
C VAL A 111 -5.79 -5.26 7.08
N ILE A 112 -7.11 -5.05 7.01
CA ILE A 112 -7.80 -4.64 5.79
C ILE A 112 -8.32 -3.21 5.99
N ILE A 113 -7.93 -2.31 5.08
CA ILE A 113 -8.39 -0.93 5.08
C ILE A 113 -9.33 -0.75 3.89
N ALA A 114 -10.58 -0.46 4.18
CA ALA A 114 -11.63 -0.28 3.18
C ALA A 114 -11.36 0.91 2.24
N ALA A 115 -11.96 0.87 1.05
CA ALA A 115 -11.78 1.90 0.04
C ALA A 115 -12.19 3.30 0.54
N ASN A 116 -11.43 4.33 0.13
CA ASN A 116 -11.65 5.73 0.48
C ASN A 116 -11.70 6.03 2.00
N SER A 117 -11.14 5.17 2.82
CA SER A 117 -11.08 5.37 4.28
C SER A 117 -9.95 6.30 4.68
N VAL A 118 -10.15 7.04 5.77
CA VAL A 118 -9.12 7.93 6.34
C VAL A 118 -8.72 7.43 7.72
N VAL A 119 -7.57 6.78 7.78
CA VAL A 119 -7.01 6.20 9.01
C VAL A 119 -6.11 7.23 9.69
N THR A 120 -6.51 7.65 10.90
CA THR A 120 -5.83 8.67 11.71
C THR A 120 -5.38 8.15 13.08
N LYS A 121 -5.62 6.86 13.37
CA LYS A 121 -5.22 6.18 14.61
C LYS A 121 -4.58 4.84 14.27
N SER A 122 -3.74 4.35 15.17
CA SER A 122 -3.17 3.00 15.02
C SER A 122 -4.26 1.92 15.00
N VAL A 123 -4.02 0.88 14.24
CA VAL A 123 -4.96 -0.23 14.00
C VAL A 123 -4.31 -1.53 14.47
N PRO A 124 -4.97 -2.32 15.31
CA PRO A 124 -4.44 -3.61 15.77
C PRO A 124 -4.41 -4.64 14.64
N ASP A 125 -3.68 -5.74 14.87
CA ASP A 125 -3.61 -6.86 13.95
C ASP A 125 -5.01 -7.41 13.64
N TYR A 126 -5.17 -7.93 12.42
CA TYR A 126 -6.38 -8.56 11.90
C TYR A 126 -7.64 -7.67 11.84
N ALA A 127 -7.55 -6.39 12.17
CA ALA A 127 -8.72 -5.52 12.09
C ALA A 127 -9.11 -5.19 10.66
N ILE A 128 -10.41 -5.15 10.39
CA ILE A 128 -11.00 -4.52 9.20
C ILE A 128 -11.43 -3.12 9.62
N VAL A 129 -10.92 -2.10 8.93
CA VAL A 129 -11.25 -0.70 9.24
C VAL A 129 -11.79 0.04 8.03
N GLY A 130 -12.71 0.98 8.27
CA GLY A 130 -13.33 1.77 7.21
C GLY A 130 -13.97 3.05 7.70
N GLY A 131 -14.23 3.97 6.77
CA GLY A 131 -14.90 5.25 7.03
C GLY A 131 -13.97 6.46 7.19
N ILE A 132 -14.55 7.63 7.43
CA ILE A 132 -13.88 8.92 7.60
C ILE A 132 -14.42 9.61 8.86
N PRO A 133 -13.67 9.61 9.99
CA PRO A 133 -12.44 8.85 10.24
C PRO A 133 -12.72 7.34 10.32
N ALA A 134 -11.70 6.52 9.99
CA ALA A 134 -11.82 5.07 9.98
C ALA A 134 -12.09 4.52 11.39
N LYS A 135 -13.00 3.53 11.45
CA LYS A 135 -13.35 2.76 12.66
C LYS A 135 -13.18 1.27 12.38
N ILE A 136 -13.03 0.47 13.42
CA ILE A 136 -13.02 -0.98 13.32
C ILE A 136 -14.43 -1.43 12.92
N LEU A 137 -14.50 -2.22 11.84
CA LEU A 137 -15.73 -2.77 11.27
C LEU A 137 -15.86 -4.28 11.52
N GLY A 138 -14.75 -4.97 11.75
CA GLY A 138 -14.71 -6.41 11.94
C GLY A 138 -13.27 -6.94 12.08
N ASP A 139 -13.15 -8.25 11.96
CA ASP A 139 -11.89 -8.99 12.04
C ASP A 139 -11.65 -9.73 10.70
N SER A 140 -10.44 -9.64 10.16
CA SER A 140 -10.10 -10.26 8.88
C SER A 140 -10.07 -11.80 8.94
N ARG A 141 -10.01 -12.39 10.12
CA ARG A 141 -10.09 -13.84 10.34
C ARG A 141 -11.50 -14.39 10.19
N ASP A 142 -12.51 -13.53 10.29
CA ASP A 142 -13.93 -13.91 10.14
C ASP A 142 -14.37 -13.95 8.67
N LEU A 143 -13.47 -13.58 7.74
CA LEU A 143 -13.76 -13.65 6.30
C LEU A 143 -13.71 -15.12 5.84
N ASP A 144 -14.64 -15.49 5.00
CA ASP A 144 -14.75 -16.80 4.35
C ASP A 144 -13.92 -16.92 3.06
N TYR A 145 -13.16 -15.87 2.73
CA TYR A 145 -12.27 -15.80 1.56
C TYR A 145 -10.92 -15.17 1.90
N ASP A 146 -9.89 -15.54 1.15
CA ASP A 146 -8.57 -14.89 1.23
C ASP A 146 -8.51 -13.71 0.26
N ILE A 147 -8.43 -12.47 0.78
CA ILE A 147 -8.34 -11.24 -0.02
C ILE A 147 -7.07 -11.17 -0.88
N PHE A 148 -6.05 -11.99 -0.56
CA PHE A 148 -4.80 -12.07 -1.32
C PHE A 148 -4.83 -13.16 -2.40
N GLU A 149 -5.82 -14.07 -2.37
CA GLU A 149 -5.99 -15.10 -3.40
C GLU A 149 -6.63 -14.51 -4.65
N THR A 150 -5.84 -14.43 -5.72
CA THR A 150 -6.33 -13.93 -7.02
C THR A 150 -6.90 -15.03 -7.92
N LYS A 151 -6.90 -16.30 -7.48
CA LYS A 151 -7.28 -17.45 -8.29
C LYS A 151 -8.77 -17.55 -8.62
N GLY A 152 -9.64 -16.96 -7.81
CA GLY A 152 -11.10 -17.04 -7.97
C GLY A 152 -11.74 -16.02 -8.91
N TRP A 153 -11.06 -14.93 -9.22
CA TRP A 153 -11.66 -13.79 -9.93
C TRP A 153 -12.21 -14.10 -11.35
N LEU A 154 -11.74 -15.16 -11.97
CA LEU A 154 -12.19 -15.56 -13.32
C LEU A 154 -13.39 -16.52 -13.29
N ASP A 155 -13.61 -17.27 -12.21
CA ASP A 155 -14.72 -18.23 -12.13
C ASP A 155 -16.00 -17.60 -11.55
N GLU A 156 -15.88 -16.66 -10.61
CA GLU A 156 -17.05 -15.99 -10.00
C GLU A 156 -17.73 -15.00 -10.97
N THR A 157 -17.03 -14.45 -11.96
CA THR A 157 -17.64 -13.58 -12.96
C THR A 157 -18.71 -14.27 -13.78
N LYS A 158 -18.69 -15.61 -13.90
CA LYS A 158 -19.75 -16.37 -14.59
C LYS A 158 -21.05 -16.42 -13.76
N GLU A 159 -20.98 -16.47 -12.45
CA GLU A 159 -22.14 -16.51 -11.57
C GLU A 159 -22.86 -15.16 -11.44
N PHE A 160 -22.11 -14.06 -11.46
CA PHE A 160 -22.69 -12.71 -11.41
C PHE A 160 -23.34 -12.26 -12.73
N MET A 161 -22.94 -12.82 -13.87
CA MET A 161 -23.55 -12.50 -15.17
C MET A 161 -24.83 -13.30 -15.46
N THR A 162 -25.21 -14.25 -14.61
CA THR A 162 -26.39 -15.10 -14.79
C THR A 162 -27.54 -14.76 -13.83
N LYS A 163 -27.40 -13.74 -13.01
CA LYS A 163 -28.46 -13.17 -12.15
C LYS A 163 -28.83 -11.78 -12.62
#